data_4f9f6cda6aae7c010a235ad0eda197cb
#
_entry.id   4f9f6cda6aae7c010a235ad0eda197cb
#
_cell.length_a   1.000
_cell.length_b   1.000
_cell.length_c   1.000
_cell.angle_alpha   90.00
_cell.angle_beta   90.00
_cell.angle_gamma   90.00
#
_symmetry.space_group_name_H-M   'P 1'
#
loop_
_entity.id
_entity.type
_entity.pdbx_description
1 polymer ?
#
loop_
_entity_poly.entity_id
_entity_poly.type
_entity_poly.pdbx_seq_one_letter_code
_entity_poly.pdbx_strand_id
1 'polypeptide(L)'
;MRHAPILSVIGLAVIVALAVAVPRAAPAADLSAVFREGAPKDRFTFTALSGCLTGPLEITLDLSSSAAGLIFDTTPSGAGVQVFQPFEIVAGADRVVSVSDVADGDRTLILSLAKLPEGEAVSFTIDIDDTMGGREITVEGAEIAGARVVLRVDSTDAGALTAEATFDADAEAIVTLPASCP
;
A
#
# COMPACT_ATOMS: atom_id res chain seq x y z
N MET A 1 -26.99 -5.20 87.28
CA MET A 1 -25.82 -5.05 86.36
C MET A 1 -26.26 -5.57 85.02
N ARG A 2 -26.43 -4.70 84.04
CA ARG A 2 -26.90 -5.08 82.67
C ARG A 2 -25.72 -4.79 81.73
N HIS A 3 -25.19 -5.81 81.10
CA HIS A 3 -24.16 -5.71 80.07
C HIS A 3 -24.83 -5.47 78.71
N ALA A 4 -24.47 -4.39 78.03
CA ALA A 4 -24.88 -4.13 76.64
C ALA A 4 -23.84 -4.71 75.67
N PRO A 5 -24.23 -5.36 74.58
CA PRO A 5 -23.28 -5.83 73.56
C PRO A 5 -22.88 -4.70 72.63
N ILE A 6 -21.58 -4.57 72.34
CA ILE A 6 -21.00 -3.67 71.34
C ILE A 6 -21.10 -4.36 69.99
N LEU A 7 -21.91 -3.84 69.06
CA LEU A 7 -21.94 -4.27 67.65
C LEU A 7 -20.74 -3.61 66.92
N SER A 8 -19.81 -4.44 66.45
CA SER A 8 -18.70 -4.02 65.58
C SER A 8 -19.20 -4.06 64.15
N VAL A 9 -19.31 -2.89 63.50
CA VAL A 9 -19.63 -2.78 62.07
C VAL A 9 -18.31 -2.80 61.31
N ILE A 10 -18.07 -3.92 60.60
CA ILE A 10 -16.93 -4.05 59.69
C ILE A 10 -17.35 -3.42 58.32
N GLY A 11 -16.83 -2.24 58.03
CA GLY A 11 -17.03 -1.58 56.73
C GLY A 11 -16.20 -2.24 55.63
N LEU A 12 -16.87 -2.87 54.67
CA LEU A 12 -16.22 -3.42 53.48
C LEU A 12 -15.95 -2.29 52.47
N ALA A 13 -14.71 -1.86 52.33
CA ALA A 13 -14.28 -0.89 51.33
C ALA A 13 -14.15 -1.60 49.98
N VAL A 14 -15.07 -1.32 49.02
CA VAL A 14 -14.98 -1.77 47.62
C VAL A 14 -14.07 -0.81 46.88
N ILE A 15 -12.89 -1.25 46.51
CA ILE A 15 -11.97 -0.50 45.65
C ILE A 15 -12.38 -0.78 44.20
N VAL A 16 -13.04 0.18 43.56
CA VAL A 16 -13.34 0.14 42.11
C VAL A 16 -12.08 0.57 41.37
N ALA A 17 -11.36 -0.39 40.78
CA ALA A 17 -10.24 -0.11 39.90
C ALA A 17 -10.77 0.42 38.55
N LEU A 18 -10.63 1.71 38.31
CA LEU A 18 -10.95 2.31 37.03
C LEU A 18 -9.85 1.93 36.03
N ALA A 19 -10.11 0.99 35.12
CA ALA A 19 -9.20 0.67 34.03
C ALA A 19 -9.22 1.83 33.02
N VAL A 20 -8.16 2.65 33.03
CA VAL A 20 -7.95 3.67 32.00
C VAL A 20 -7.49 2.96 30.74
N ALA A 21 -8.37 2.88 29.73
CA ALA A 21 -8.01 2.42 28.40
C ALA A 21 -7.07 3.46 27.76
N VAL A 22 -5.78 3.14 27.67
CA VAL A 22 -4.82 3.95 26.91
C VAL A 22 -5.13 3.76 25.43
N PRO A 23 -5.47 4.82 24.67
CA PRO A 23 -5.67 4.70 23.24
C PRO A 23 -4.36 4.24 22.60
N ARG A 24 -4.40 3.07 21.92
CA ARG A 24 -3.27 2.58 21.15
C ARG A 24 -3.21 3.46 19.89
N ALA A 25 -2.10 4.16 19.69
CA ALA A 25 -1.87 4.87 18.44
C ALA A 25 -2.02 3.88 17.27
N ALA A 26 -2.78 4.25 16.26
CA ALA A 26 -2.82 3.48 15.02
C ALA A 26 -1.39 3.43 14.43
N PRO A 27 -0.97 2.31 13.83
CA PRO A 27 0.32 2.25 13.15
C PRO A 27 0.36 3.36 12.09
N ALA A 28 1.50 4.06 12.02
CA ALA A 28 1.70 5.10 11.00
C ALA A 28 1.80 4.44 9.63
N ALA A 29 1.17 5.05 8.63
CA ALA A 29 1.30 4.64 7.22
C ALA A 29 2.73 4.86 6.73
N ASP A 30 3.28 3.93 5.95
CA ASP A 30 4.66 3.99 5.47
C ASP A 30 4.77 4.32 3.99
N LEU A 31 3.85 3.82 3.16
CA LEU A 31 3.82 4.07 1.72
C LEU A 31 2.39 4.36 1.27
N SER A 32 2.22 5.42 0.48
CA SER A 32 1.02 5.68 -0.33
C SER A 32 1.28 5.25 -1.76
N ALA A 33 0.34 4.52 -2.34
CA ALA A 33 0.28 4.23 -3.77
C ALA A 33 -0.98 4.87 -4.34
N VAL A 34 -0.83 5.64 -5.41
CA VAL A 34 -1.92 6.34 -6.07
C VAL A 34 -1.87 6.03 -7.55
N PHE A 35 -3.01 5.62 -8.09
CA PHE A 35 -3.25 5.50 -9.52
C PHE A 35 -3.98 6.73 -10.03
N ARG A 36 -3.61 7.17 -11.22
CA ARG A 36 -4.30 8.23 -11.96
C ARG A 36 -4.42 7.79 -13.41
N GLU A 37 -5.65 7.71 -13.87
CA GLU A 37 -5.96 7.43 -15.28
C GLU A 37 -5.34 8.47 -16.20
N GLY A 38 -5.03 8.05 -17.41
CA GLY A 38 -4.57 8.89 -18.49
C GLY A 38 -4.89 8.21 -19.84
N ALA A 39 -4.94 8.93 -20.91
CA ALA A 39 -5.21 8.34 -22.22
C ALA A 39 -4.05 8.64 -23.18
N PRO A 40 -3.14 7.73 -23.43
CA PRO A 40 -2.93 6.36 -22.93
C PRO A 40 -1.92 6.25 -21.76
N LYS A 41 -1.56 7.33 -21.09
CA LYS A 41 -0.50 7.34 -20.08
C LYS A 41 -1.07 7.27 -18.66
N ASP A 42 -1.46 6.09 -18.26
CA ASP A 42 -1.80 5.83 -16.86
C ASP A 42 -0.59 6.03 -15.96
N ARG A 43 -0.83 6.58 -14.79
CA ARG A 43 0.25 6.94 -13.87
C ARG A 43 0.08 6.28 -12.51
N PHE A 44 1.16 5.65 -12.07
CA PHE A 44 1.32 5.19 -10.70
C PHE A 44 2.33 6.08 -9.96
N THR A 45 2.00 6.44 -8.74
CA THR A 45 2.87 7.22 -7.86
C THR A 45 2.97 6.55 -6.50
N PHE A 46 4.18 6.28 -6.06
CA PHE A 46 4.49 5.71 -4.74
C PHE A 46 5.22 6.76 -3.92
N THR A 47 4.63 7.16 -2.79
CA THR A 47 5.16 8.21 -1.92
C THR A 47 5.48 7.64 -0.54
N ALA A 48 6.68 7.85 -0.03
CA ALA A 48 7.02 7.51 1.35
C ALA A 48 6.32 8.46 2.33
N LEU A 49 5.60 7.89 3.29
CA LEU A 49 4.88 8.64 4.33
C LEU A 49 5.61 8.64 5.66
N SER A 50 6.68 7.84 5.79
CA SER A 50 7.49 7.72 7.00
C SER A 50 8.98 7.60 6.66
N GLY A 51 9.83 7.79 7.68
CA GLY A 51 11.27 7.60 7.58
C GLY A 51 11.73 6.14 7.46
N CYS A 52 10.83 5.19 7.31
CA CYS A 52 11.11 3.75 7.31
C CYS A 52 11.77 3.23 6.03
N LEU A 53 11.64 3.94 4.93
CA LEU A 53 12.06 3.47 3.60
C LEU A 53 13.44 3.99 3.20
N THR A 54 14.38 4.01 4.14
CA THR A 54 15.74 4.58 3.95
C THR A 54 16.78 3.58 3.43
N GLY A 55 16.45 2.29 3.38
CA GLY A 55 17.26 1.22 2.82
C GLY A 55 16.68 0.65 1.53
N PRO A 56 17.31 -0.41 0.96
CA PRO A 56 16.81 -1.11 -0.20
C PRO A 56 15.40 -1.64 0.04
N LEU A 57 14.54 -1.45 -0.96
CA LEU A 57 13.15 -1.88 -0.89
C LEU A 57 12.66 -2.33 -2.26
N GLU A 58 11.58 -3.11 -2.24
CA GLU A 58 10.89 -3.58 -3.42
C GLU A 58 9.41 -3.26 -3.31
N ILE A 59 8.85 -2.71 -4.37
CA ILE A 59 7.42 -2.45 -4.52
C ILE A 59 6.92 -3.35 -5.64
N THR A 60 5.99 -4.25 -5.33
CA THR A 60 5.29 -5.06 -6.31
C THR A 60 3.89 -4.49 -6.52
N LEU A 61 3.57 -4.13 -7.76
CA LEU A 61 2.22 -3.82 -8.21
C LEU A 61 1.63 -5.09 -8.85
N ASP A 62 0.50 -5.56 -8.34
CA ASP A 62 -0.19 -6.76 -8.82
C ASP A 62 -1.65 -6.43 -9.17
N LEU A 63 -1.95 -6.41 -10.46
CA LEU A 63 -3.27 -6.10 -11.02
C LEU A 63 -4.22 -7.31 -11.06
N SER A 64 -3.76 -8.51 -10.70
CA SER A 64 -4.53 -9.76 -10.91
C SER A 64 -5.87 -9.80 -10.18
N SER A 65 -6.01 -9.03 -9.08
CA SER A 65 -7.23 -8.96 -8.28
C SER A 65 -8.05 -7.69 -8.53
N SER A 66 -7.69 -6.88 -9.53
CA SER A 66 -8.42 -5.65 -9.89
C SER A 66 -9.85 -5.95 -10.32
N ALA A 67 -10.78 -5.03 -10.05
CA ALA A 67 -12.21 -5.21 -10.33
C ALA A 67 -12.49 -5.43 -11.82
N ALA A 68 -11.73 -4.78 -12.72
CA ALA A 68 -11.87 -4.91 -14.16
C ALA A 68 -10.94 -5.97 -14.79
N GLY A 69 -10.15 -6.70 -13.98
CA GLY A 69 -9.21 -7.70 -14.47
C GLY A 69 -8.08 -7.09 -15.30
N LEU A 70 -7.50 -5.99 -14.82
CA LEU A 70 -6.54 -5.17 -15.53
C LEU A 70 -5.27 -5.91 -15.93
N ILE A 71 -4.70 -5.52 -17.07
CA ILE A 71 -3.44 -5.98 -17.65
C ILE A 71 -2.61 -4.77 -18.08
N PHE A 72 -1.29 -4.94 -18.21
CA PHE A 72 -0.45 -3.96 -18.88
C PHE A 72 -0.58 -4.10 -20.40
N ASP A 73 -0.79 -2.97 -21.09
CA ASP A 73 -0.76 -2.89 -22.56
C ASP A 73 0.49 -2.13 -23.01
N THR A 74 1.45 -2.86 -23.57
CA THR A 74 2.77 -2.31 -23.89
C THR A 74 3.12 -2.39 -25.36
N THR A 75 2.25 -2.99 -26.18
CA THR A 75 2.49 -3.20 -27.61
C THR A 75 1.25 -2.98 -28.47
N PRO A 76 1.39 -2.60 -29.76
CA PRO A 76 0.24 -2.29 -30.64
C PRO A 76 -0.59 -3.51 -31.05
N SER A 77 -0.20 -4.71 -30.67
CA SER A 77 -0.83 -5.95 -31.11
C SER A 77 -0.69 -7.03 -30.03
N GLY A 78 -1.41 -6.89 -28.95
CA GLY A 78 -1.31 -7.81 -27.82
C GLY A 78 -2.66 -8.12 -27.21
N ALA A 79 -2.66 -8.26 -25.91
CA ALA A 79 -3.84 -8.58 -25.12
C ALA A 79 -4.75 -7.37 -24.90
N GLY A 80 -4.21 -6.14 -25.02
CA GLY A 80 -4.91 -4.88 -24.84
C GLY A 80 -5.59 -4.36 -26.11
N VAL A 81 -5.85 -3.04 -26.15
CA VAL A 81 -6.40 -2.33 -27.31
C VAL A 81 -5.28 -1.79 -28.21
N GLN A 82 -5.62 -1.08 -29.30
CA GLN A 82 -4.61 -0.58 -30.26
C GLN A 82 -3.80 0.63 -29.75
N VAL A 83 -4.28 1.28 -28.71
CA VAL A 83 -3.60 2.44 -28.09
C VAL A 83 -2.85 1.91 -26.89
N PHE A 84 -1.53 1.99 -26.90
CA PHE A 84 -0.65 1.41 -25.91
C PHE A 84 0.40 2.39 -25.44
N GLN A 85 0.95 2.17 -24.26
CA GLN A 85 2.09 2.95 -23.73
C GLN A 85 3.04 2.04 -22.97
N PRO A 86 4.32 1.92 -23.40
CA PRO A 86 5.31 1.18 -22.66
C PRO A 86 5.64 1.88 -21.32
N PHE A 87 6.23 1.13 -20.41
CA PHE A 87 6.69 1.62 -19.13
C PHE A 87 7.67 2.79 -19.29
N GLU A 88 7.46 3.88 -18.54
CA GLU A 88 8.35 5.03 -18.48
C GLU A 88 8.41 5.61 -17.06
N ILE A 89 9.61 5.74 -16.47
CA ILE A 89 9.77 6.43 -15.19
C ILE A 89 9.69 7.93 -15.44
N VAL A 90 8.78 8.61 -14.76
CA VAL A 90 8.53 10.05 -14.93
C VAL A 90 8.98 10.89 -13.74
N ALA A 91 9.24 10.27 -12.58
CA ALA A 91 9.81 10.92 -11.41
C ALA A 91 10.60 9.93 -10.55
N GLY A 92 11.66 10.40 -9.87
CA GLY A 92 12.44 9.60 -8.93
C GLY A 92 13.32 8.53 -9.56
N ALA A 93 13.71 8.68 -10.84
CA ALA A 93 14.53 7.71 -11.58
C ALA A 93 15.90 7.44 -10.90
N ASP A 94 16.44 8.43 -10.20
CA ASP A 94 17.70 8.34 -9.44
C ASP A 94 17.63 7.36 -8.25
N ARG A 95 16.44 6.96 -7.83
CA ARG A 95 16.19 6.01 -6.74
C ARG A 95 15.98 4.60 -7.23
N VAL A 96 15.65 4.43 -8.51
CA VAL A 96 15.31 3.14 -9.11
C VAL A 96 16.60 2.37 -9.41
N VAL A 97 16.70 1.16 -8.86
CA VAL A 97 17.79 0.21 -9.11
C VAL A 97 17.44 -0.68 -10.30
N SER A 98 16.22 -1.19 -10.33
CA SER A 98 15.73 -2.03 -11.42
C SER A 98 14.21 -2.03 -11.48
N VAL A 99 13.70 -2.38 -12.66
CA VAL A 99 12.29 -2.67 -12.92
C VAL A 99 12.25 -4.05 -13.56
N SER A 100 11.27 -4.88 -13.20
CA SER A 100 11.05 -6.15 -13.90
C SER A 100 10.70 -5.89 -15.38
N ASP A 101 11.04 -6.83 -16.23
CA ASP A 101 10.47 -6.83 -17.58
C ASP A 101 8.94 -6.95 -17.46
N VAL A 102 8.23 -6.15 -18.23
CA VAL A 102 6.77 -6.15 -18.31
C VAL A 102 6.37 -6.41 -19.76
N ALA A 103 5.82 -7.59 -20.00
CA ALA A 103 5.27 -7.95 -21.29
C ALA A 103 3.80 -7.53 -21.39
N ASP A 104 3.34 -7.41 -22.59
CA ASP A 104 1.94 -7.18 -22.93
C ASP A 104 1.05 -8.30 -22.37
N GLY A 105 0.00 -7.94 -21.66
CA GLY A 105 -0.89 -8.88 -20.96
C GLY A 105 -0.42 -9.30 -19.57
N ASP A 106 0.77 -8.90 -19.13
CA ASP A 106 1.24 -9.11 -17.75
C ASP A 106 0.37 -8.35 -16.76
N ARG A 107 0.39 -8.79 -15.50
CA ARG A 107 -0.38 -8.19 -14.41
C ARG A 107 0.48 -7.80 -13.21
N THR A 108 1.77 -8.07 -13.28
CA THR A 108 2.69 -7.81 -12.17
C THR A 108 3.89 -7.03 -12.65
N LEU A 109 4.21 -5.97 -11.92
CA LEU A 109 5.40 -5.14 -12.11
C LEU A 109 6.13 -5.03 -10.78
N ILE A 110 7.45 -5.22 -10.80
CA ILE A 110 8.32 -5.11 -9.63
C ILE A 110 9.28 -3.96 -9.83
N LEU A 111 9.30 -3.05 -8.86
CA LEU A 111 10.17 -1.89 -8.81
C LEU A 111 11.11 -2.01 -7.62
N SER A 112 12.42 -2.15 -7.87
CA SER A 112 13.45 -2.15 -6.83
C SER A 112 14.04 -0.76 -6.67
N LEU A 113 14.07 -0.26 -5.44
CA LEU A 113 14.59 1.07 -5.10
C LEU A 113 15.77 0.94 -4.14
N ALA A 114 16.76 1.84 -4.28
CA ALA A 114 17.84 1.92 -3.31
C ALA A 114 17.35 2.46 -1.96
N LYS A 115 16.40 3.39 -1.99
CA LYS A 115 15.72 4.01 -0.85
C LYS A 115 14.57 4.86 -1.35
N LEU A 116 13.63 5.20 -0.45
CA LEU A 116 12.59 6.20 -0.69
C LEU A 116 12.41 7.03 0.59
N PRO A 117 13.11 8.17 0.75
CA PRO A 117 13.01 9.02 1.94
C PRO A 117 11.59 9.59 2.14
N GLU A 118 11.24 9.89 3.38
CA GLU A 118 9.95 10.48 3.73
C GLU A 118 9.64 11.74 2.90
N GLY A 119 8.43 11.82 2.37
CA GLY A 119 7.96 12.89 1.50
C GLY A 119 8.42 12.79 0.05
N GLU A 120 9.34 11.86 -0.27
CA GLU A 120 9.80 11.64 -1.63
C GLU A 120 8.93 10.61 -2.34
N ALA A 121 8.92 10.69 -3.68
CA ALA A 121 8.13 9.80 -4.51
C ALA A 121 8.92 9.24 -5.70
N VAL A 122 8.49 8.06 -6.15
CA VAL A 122 8.78 7.54 -7.47
C VAL A 122 7.49 7.41 -8.25
N SER A 123 7.50 7.78 -9.53
CA SER A 123 6.33 7.73 -10.38
C SER A 123 6.69 7.22 -11.76
N PHE A 124 5.83 6.39 -12.33
CA PHE A 124 5.95 5.91 -13.70
C PHE A 124 4.62 5.98 -14.44
N THR A 125 4.69 5.92 -15.75
CA THR A 125 3.53 5.73 -16.63
C THR A 125 3.66 4.42 -17.37
N ILE A 126 2.52 3.80 -17.63
CA ILE A 126 2.32 2.61 -18.43
C ILE A 126 0.85 2.57 -18.80
N ASP A 127 0.51 1.98 -19.93
CA ASP A 127 -0.88 1.76 -20.28
C ASP A 127 -1.42 0.51 -19.59
N ILE A 128 -2.63 0.58 -19.08
CA ILE A 128 -3.36 -0.56 -18.54
C ILE A 128 -4.75 -0.65 -19.16
N ASP A 129 -5.15 -1.87 -19.50
CA ASP A 129 -6.46 -2.15 -20.10
C ASP A 129 -7.30 -3.07 -19.23
N ASP A 130 -8.62 -2.90 -19.32
CA ASP A 130 -9.58 -3.84 -18.75
C ASP A 130 -9.73 -5.10 -19.61
N THR A 131 -9.95 -6.23 -18.97
CA THR A 131 -10.27 -7.50 -19.67
C THR A 131 -11.69 -7.98 -19.39
N MET A 132 -12.41 -7.26 -18.51
CA MET A 132 -13.76 -7.61 -18.08
C MET A 132 -14.72 -6.47 -18.41
N GLY A 133 -15.17 -6.40 -19.65
CA GLY A 133 -16.12 -5.35 -20.05
C GLY A 133 -16.07 -5.00 -21.52
N GLY A 134 -16.34 -3.75 -21.84
CA GLY A 134 -16.43 -3.25 -23.20
C GLY A 134 -15.11 -2.94 -23.89
N ARG A 135 -13.95 -3.16 -23.25
CA ARG A 135 -12.64 -2.70 -23.70
C ARG A 135 -12.66 -1.21 -24.02
N GLU A 136 -12.75 -0.41 -22.99
CA GLU A 136 -12.67 1.04 -23.13
C GLU A 136 -11.21 1.49 -23.16
N ILE A 137 -10.94 2.62 -23.82
CA ILE A 137 -9.57 3.16 -24.02
C ILE A 137 -9.02 3.76 -22.72
N THR A 138 -9.86 3.93 -21.70
CA THR A 138 -9.52 4.53 -20.41
C THR A 138 -9.99 3.64 -19.29
N VAL A 139 -9.10 3.38 -18.35
CA VAL A 139 -9.39 2.65 -17.10
C VAL A 139 -9.75 3.64 -16.02
N GLU A 140 -10.99 3.59 -15.54
CA GLU A 140 -11.42 4.45 -14.42
C GLU A 140 -10.78 4.03 -13.08
N GLY A 141 -10.63 5.00 -12.17
CA GLY A 141 -10.03 4.73 -10.86
C GLY A 141 -10.70 3.62 -10.06
N ALA A 142 -12.00 3.39 -10.22
CA ALA A 142 -12.72 2.31 -9.56
C ALA A 142 -12.38 0.90 -10.11
N GLU A 143 -11.86 0.79 -11.32
CA GLU A 143 -11.54 -0.47 -11.98
C GLU A 143 -10.27 -1.10 -11.45
N ILE A 144 -9.36 -0.29 -10.87
CA ILE A 144 -8.16 -0.79 -10.19
C ILE A 144 -8.45 -1.32 -8.79
N ALA A 145 -9.63 -1.04 -8.22
CA ALA A 145 -9.99 -1.50 -6.88
C ALA A 145 -9.77 -3.01 -6.73
N GLY A 146 -9.10 -3.43 -5.65
CA GLY A 146 -8.72 -4.81 -5.42
C GLY A 146 -7.33 -5.20 -5.96
N ALA A 147 -6.72 -4.44 -6.86
CA ALA A 147 -5.31 -4.60 -7.20
C ALA A 147 -4.44 -4.40 -5.94
N ARG A 148 -3.27 -5.03 -5.88
CA ARG A 148 -2.44 -5.04 -4.68
C ARG A 148 -1.12 -4.32 -4.86
N VAL A 149 -0.67 -3.71 -3.79
CA VAL A 149 0.68 -3.20 -3.61
C VAL A 149 1.33 -3.98 -2.49
N VAL A 150 2.46 -4.63 -2.78
CA VAL A 150 3.28 -5.30 -1.77
C VAL A 150 4.57 -4.51 -1.61
N LEU A 151 4.85 -4.10 -0.39
CA LEU A 151 6.08 -3.43 0.00
C LEU A 151 6.96 -4.42 0.77
N ARG A 152 8.19 -4.62 0.30
CA ARG A 152 9.23 -5.35 1.00
C ARG A 152 10.41 -4.41 1.27
N VAL A 153 10.81 -4.29 2.52
CA VAL A 153 11.97 -3.48 2.95
C VAL A 153 13.02 -4.39 3.54
N ASP A 154 14.23 -4.33 3.03
CA ASP A 154 15.36 -5.06 3.59
C ASP A 154 15.89 -4.30 4.82
N SER A 155 15.87 -4.97 5.98
CA SER A 155 16.40 -4.44 7.23
C SER A 155 17.59 -5.28 7.68
N THR A 156 18.65 -4.60 8.12
CA THR A 156 19.87 -5.27 8.61
C THR A 156 19.64 -5.98 9.95
N ASP A 157 18.70 -5.51 10.76
CA ASP A 157 18.54 -5.96 12.14
C ASP A 157 17.36 -6.92 12.36
N ALA A 158 16.29 -6.79 11.59
CA ALA A 158 15.05 -7.56 11.73
C ALA A 158 14.79 -8.55 10.59
N GLY A 159 15.67 -8.63 9.57
CA GLY A 159 15.37 -9.31 8.33
C GLY A 159 14.44 -8.47 7.45
N ALA A 160 13.91 -9.05 6.36
CA ALA A 160 12.99 -8.33 5.48
C ALA A 160 11.63 -8.13 6.16
N LEU A 161 11.13 -6.89 6.15
CA LEU A 161 9.75 -6.56 6.51
C LEU A 161 8.90 -6.55 5.25
N THR A 162 7.71 -7.15 5.32
CA THR A 162 6.77 -7.18 4.19
C THR A 162 5.39 -6.77 4.68
N ALA A 163 4.73 -5.93 3.89
CA ALA A 163 3.35 -5.53 4.09
C ALA A 163 2.65 -5.39 2.73
N GLU A 164 1.33 -5.51 2.73
CA GLU A 164 0.52 -5.33 1.53
C GLU A 164 -0.70 -4.44 1.81
N ALA A 165 -1.19 -3.80 0.76
CA ALA A 165 -2.46 -3.09 0.73
C ALA A 165 -3.15 -3.29 -0.61
N THR A 166 -4.45 -3.08 -0.65
CA THR A 166 -5.25 -3.10 -1.88
C THR A 166 -5.67 -1.68 -2.24
N PHE A 167 -5.70 -1.39 -3.54
CA PHE A 167 -6.34 -0.17 -4.04
C PHE A 167 -7.83 -0.18 -3.69
N ASP A 168 -8.31 0.93 -3.21
CA ASP A 168 -9.73 1.19 -2.99
C ASP A 168 -10.40 1.76 -4.25
N ALA A 169 -11.68 2.15 -4.13
CA ALA A 169 -12.45 2.74 -5.23
C ALA A 169 -12.01 4.16 -5.60
N ASP A 170 -11.22 4.82 -4.76
CA ASP A 170 -10.62 6.13 -5.01
C ASP A 170 -9.23 6.00 -5.67
N ALA A 171 -8.86 4.77 -6.05
CA ALA A 171 -7.57 4.41 -6.65
C ALA A 171 -6.36 4.72 -5.76
N GLU A 172 -6.52 4.52 -4.46
CA GLU A 172 -5.48 4.69 -3.46
C GLU A 172 -5.25 3.42 -2.65
N ALA A 173 -3.99 3.15 -2.30
CA ALA A 173 -3.61 2.09 -1.37
C ALA A 173 -2.59 2.61 -0.35
N ILE A 174 -2.81 2.31 0.92
CA ILE A 174 -1.92 2.73 2.01
C ILE A 174 -1.30 1.50 2.65
N VAL A 175 0.01 1.36 2.51
CA VAL A 175 0.77 0.25 3.08
C VAL A 175 1.36 0.66 4.43
N THR A 176 1.19 -0.21 5.43
CA THR A 176 1.73 -0.02 6.78
C THR A 176 2.57 -1.24 7.16
N LEU A 177 3.83 -1.03 7.47
CA LEU A 177 4.75 -2.09 7.90
C LEU A 177 4.37 -2.64 9.29
N PRO A 178 4.59 -3.94 9.56
CA PRO A 178 4.14 -4.58 10.79
C PRO A 178 4.91 -4.16 12.04
N ALA A 179 6.04 -3.50 11.88
CA ALA A 179 6.88 -3.00 12.98
C ALA A 179 7.28 -1.56 12.72
N SER A 180 7.38 -0.78 13.79
CA SER A 180 8.01 0.54 13.73
C SER A 180 9.45 0.36 13.23
N CYS A 181 9.85 1.22 12.33
CA CYS A 181 11.22 1.25 11.86
C CYS A 181 12.17 1.62 13.01
N PRO A 182 13.40 1.14 13.02
CA PRO A 182 14.41 1.52 13.99
C PRO A 182 14.75 3.01 13.90
#